data_df4aa40d4ea92c45c2d7f341f5e9a4d3
#
_entry.id   df4aa40d4ea92c45c2d7f341f5e9a4d3
#
_cell.length_a   1.000
_cell.length_b   1.000
_cell.length_c   1.000
_cell.angle_alpha   90.00
_cell.angle_beta   90.00
_cell.angle_gamma   90.00
#
_symmetry.space_group_name_H-M   'P 1'
#
loop_
_entity.id
_entity.type
_entity.pdbx_description
1 polymer ?
#
loop_
_entity_poly.entity_id
_entity_poly.type
_entity_poly.pdbx_seq_one_letter_code
_entity_poly.pdbx_strand_id
1 'polypeptide(L)'
;MNYHILLDMATELGYRLAISGAETFRIEESINRVMQSYGVSAEAFAIPNCLHVSIETASGEPMTRMRRIGYHGNDLDAIEKYNNLSRRICTEHPDPATAMEWIKETEHSLKKYSLPIHLLGNF
;
A
#
# COMPACT_ATOMS: atom_id res chain seq x y z
N MET A 1 0.41 20.42 2.00
CA MET A 1 0.59 18.96 1.90
C MET A 1 1.07 18.60 0.51
N ASN A 2 2.03 17.69 0.42
CA ASN A 2 2.51 17.21 -0.88
C ASN A 2 1.63 16.03 -1.34
N TYR A 3 0.69 16.31 -2.23
CA TYR A 3 -0.25 15.30 -2.73
C TYR A 3 0.43 14.21 -3.55
N HIS A 4 1.54 14.53 -4.23
CA HIS A 4 2.28 13.52 -5.01
C HIS A 4 2.84 12.44 -4.10
N ILE A 5 3.47 12.83 -3.00
CA ILE A 5 4.05 11.86 -2.05
C ILE A 5 2.93 11.07 -1.36
N LEU A 6 1.85 11.75 -0.96
CA LEU A 6 0.72 11.08 -0.33
C LEU A 6 0.10 10.04 -1.25
N LEU A 7 -0.13 10.41 -2.51
CA LEU A 7 -0.70 9.50 -3.50
C LEU A 7 0.23 8.33 -3.81
N ASP A 8 1.53 8.61 -3.92
CA ASP A 8 2.53 7.55 -4.14
C ASP A 8 2.56 6.58 -2.95
N MET A 9 2.49 7.10 -1.73
CA MET A 9 2.50 6.27 -0.53
C MET A 9 1.28 5.35 -0.48
N ALA A 10 0.09 5.90 -0.69
CA ALA A 10 -1.14 5.10 -0.65
C ALA A 10 -1.16 4.05 -1.77
N THR A 11 -0.68 4.43 -2.96
CA THR A 11 -0.59 3.51 -4.08
C THR A 11 0.41 2.39 -3.81
N GLU A 12 1.55 2.72 -3.22
CA GLU A 12 2.55 1.71 -2.86
C GLU A 12 2.00 0.72 -1.84
N LEU A 13 1.28 1.21 -0.83
CA LEU A 13 0.65 0.34 0.18
C LEU A 13 -0.34 -0.62 -0.48
N GLY A 14 -1.20 -0.10 -1.35
CA GLY A 14 -2.16 -0.92 -2.08
C GLY A 14 -1.48 -1.93 -2.98
N TYR A 15 -0.41 -1.54 -3.64
CA TYR A 15 0.37 -2.43 -4.48
C TYR A 15 0.98 -3.59 -3.66
N ARG A 16 1.54 -3.29 -2.49
CA ARG A 16 2.10 -4.33 -1.63
C ARG A 16 1.06 -5.32 -1.15
N LEU A 17 -0.13 -4.83 -0.82
CA LEU A 17 -1.25 -5.71 -0.47
C LEU A 17 -1.65 -6.58 -1.66
N ALA A 18 -1.71 -6.00 -2.85
CA ALA A 18 -2.11 -6.71 -4.07
C ALA A 18 -1.14 -7.85 -4.41
N ILE A 19 0.16 -7.58 -4.41
CA ILE A 19 1.16 -8.60 -4.74
C ILE A 19 1.27 -9.67 -3.64
N SER A 20 0.83 -9.36 -2.42
CA SER A 20 0.77 -10.32 -1.33
C SER A 20 -0.45 -11.22 -1.41
N GLY A 21 -1.42 -10.90 -2.26
CA GLY A 21 -2.61 -11.72 -2.48
C GLY A 21 -3.85 -11.24 -1.75
N ALA A 22 -3.88 -10.00 -1.28
CA ALA A 22 -5.07 -9.46 -0.63
C ALA A 22 -6.23 -9.36 -1.62
N GLU A 23 -7.46 -9.50 -1.11
CA GLU A 23 -8.66 -9.34 -1.92
C GLU A 23 -8.79 -7.89 -2.40
N THR A 24 -9.35 -7.71 -3.60
CA THR A 24 -9.49 -6.38 -4.20
C THR A 24 -10.25 -5.42 -3.29
N PHE A 25 -11.31 -5.90 -2.66
CA PHE A 25 -12.10 -5.10 -1.72
C PHE A 25 -11.23 -4.58 -0.57
N ARG A 26 -10.36 -5.42 -0.01
CA ARG A 26 -9.49 -5.05 1.09
C ARG A 26 -8.45 -4.01 0.66
N ILE A 27 -7.93 -4.16 -0.55
CA ILE A 27 -6.97 -3.20 -1.11
C ILE A 27 -7.62 -1.82 -1.23
N GLU A 28 -8.80 -1.77 -1.83
CA GLU A 28 -9.56 -0.52 -2.01
C GLU A 28 -9.88 0.12 -0.68
N GLU A 29 -10.38 -0.66 0.27
CA GLU A 29 -10.74 -0.16 1.59
C GLU A 29 -9.53 0.41 2.33
N SER A 30 -8.39 -0.28 2.26
CA SER A 30 -7.17 0.18 2.94
C SER A 30 -6.67 1.50 2.38
N ILE A 31 -6.67 1.66 1.05
CA ILE A 31 -6.26 2.90 0.40
C ILE A 31 -7.20 4.05 0.79
N ASN A 32 -8.50 3.81 0.69
CA ASN A 32 -9.50 4.85 1.00
C ASN A 32 -9.40 5.28 2.46
N ARG A 33 -9.21 4.33 3.37
CA ARG A 33 -9.08 4.62 4.79
C ARG A 33 -7.82 5.44 5.10
N VAL A 34 -6.70 5.08 4.51
CA VAL A 34 -5.46 5.82 4.69
C VAL A 34 -5.59 7.24 4.16
N MET A 35 -6.12 7.41 2.95
CA MET A 35 -6.29 8.73 2.37
C MET A 35 -7.25 9.59 3.19
N GLN A 36 -8.36 9.00 3.64
CA GLN A 36 -9.32 9.70 4.47
C GLN A 36 -8.70 10.17 5.79
N SER A 37 -7.78 9.39 6.36
CA SER A 37 -7.11 9.77 7.59
C SER A 37 -6.24 11.04 7.42
N TYR A 38 -5.83 11.35 6.20
CA TYR A 38 -5.13 12.59 5.87
C TYR A 38 -6.09 13.69 5.38
N GLY A 39 -7.39 13.45 5.47
CA GLY A 39 -8.38 14.41 5.03
C GLY A 39 -8.59 14.50 3.53
N VAL A 40 -8.16 13.49 2.79
CA VAL A 40 -8.24 13.45 1.34
C VAL A 40 -9.21 12.37 0.91
N SER A 41 -10.19 12.74 0.05
CA SER A 41 -11.11 11.77 -0.53
C SER A 41 -10.45 11.10 -1.72
N ALA A 42 -10.51 9.78 -1.76
CA ALA A 42 -9.88 9.00 -2.81
C ALA A 42 -10.85 7.96 -3.37
N GLU A 43 -10.67 7.64 -4.64
CA GLU A 43 -11.33 6.51 -5.28
C GLU A 43 -10.26 5.54 -5.73
N ALA A 44 -10.32 4.32 -5.22
CA ALA A 44 -9.37 3.27 -5.56
C ALA A 44 -10.11 2.15 -6.30
N PHE A 45 -9.54 1.70 -7.40
CA PHE A 45 -10.00 0.55 -8.15
C PHE A 45 -8.88 -0.49 -8.21
N ALA A 46 -9.15 -1.65 -7.64
CA ALA A 46 -8.21 -2.77 -7.70
C ALA A 46 -8.81 -3.86 -8.58
N ILE A 47 -8.30 -3.99 -9.79
CA ILE A 47 -8.61 -5.10 -10.67
C ILE A 47 -7.40 -6.04 -10.70
N PRO A 48 -7.54 -7.30 -11.17
CA PRO A 48 -6.48 -8.30 -10.99
C PRO A 48 -5.09 -7.90 -11.48
N ASN A 49 -4.99 -7.06 -12.49
CA ASN A 49 -3.70 -6.72 -13.08
C ASN A 49 -3.35 -5.23 -13.00
N CYS A 50 -4.18 -4.43 -12.31
CA CYS A 50 -3.95 -2.99 -12.26
C CYS A 50 -4.60 -2.36 -11.03
N LEU A 51 -3.86 -1.46 -10.40
CA LEU A 51 -4.36 -0.65 -9.30
C LEU A 51 -4.46 0.80 -9.78
N HIS A 52 -5.60 1.42 -9.53
CA HIS A 52 -5.90 2.77 -9.97
C HIS A 52 -6.34 3.58 -8.75
N VAL A 53 -5.67 4.69 -8.48
CA VAL A 53 -6.02 5.55 -7.33
C VAL A 53 -6.16 6.99 -7.82
N SER A 54 -7.33 7.57 -7.58
CA SER A 54 -7.60 8.96 -7.94
C SER A 54 -7.93 9.77 -6.69
N ILE A 55 -7.41 10.98 -6.63
CA ILE A 55 -7.75 11.94 -5.57
C ILE A 55 -8.10 13.27 -6.20
N GLU A 56 -8.74 14.11 -5.41
CA GLU A 56 -8.98 15.49 -5.77
C GLU A 56 -8.26 16.36 -4.75
N THR A 57 -7.41 17.27 -5.24
CA THR A 57 -6.64 18.17 -4.37
C THR A 57 -7.55 19.25 -3.80
N ALA A 58 -7.04 20.02 -2.82
CA ALA A 58 -7.80 21.10 -2.20
C ALA A 58 -8.26 22.16 -3.21
N SER A 59 -7.52 22.34 -4.31
CA SER A 59 -7.89 23.26 -5.38
C SER A 59 -8.88 22.67 -6.38
N GLY A 60 -9.28 21.41 -6.20
CA GLY A 60 -10.20 20.73 -7.09
C GLY A 60 -9.55 20.02 -8.27
N GLU A 61 -8.22 20.01 -8.34
CA GLU A 61 -7.52 19.33 -9.43
C GLU A 61 -7.48 17.82 -9.18
N PRO A 62 -7.83 17.01 -10.20
CA PRO A 62 -7.71 15.57 -10.06
C PRO A 62 -6.25 15.13 -10.21
N MET A 63 -5.87 14.14 -9.42
CA MET A 63 -4.57 13.47 -9.55
C MET A 63 -4.80 11.98 -9.52
N THR A 64 -4.12 11.26 -10.39
CA THR A 64 -4.29 9.82 -10.52
C THR A 64 -2.94 9.12 -10.54
N ARG A 65 -2.89 7.95 -9.92
CA ARG A 65 -1.76 7.02 -10.04
C ARG A 65 -2.29 5.69 -10.50
N MET A 66 -1.55 5.04 -11.36
CA MET A 66 -1.85 3.71 -11.82
C MET A 66 -0.62 2.84 -11.58
N ARG A 67 -0.84 1.65 -11.05
CA ARG A 67 0.25 0.71 -10.81
C ARG A 67 -0.13 -0.63 -11.39
N ARG A 68 0.72 -1.14 -12.27
CA ARG A 68 0.50 -2.46 -12.84
C ARG A 68 0.83 -3.53 -11.81
N ILE A 69 -0.04 -4.52 -11.70
CA ILE A 69 0.15 -5.65 -10.79
C ILE A 69 0.47 -6.87 -11.66
N GLY A 70 1.76 -7.21 -11.75
CA GLY A 70 2.21 -8.31 -12.59
C GLY A 70 2.31 -9.64 -11.85
N TYR A 71 2.04 -9.64 -10.54
CA TYR A 71 2.21 -10.83 -9.73
C TYR A 71 1.21 -10.81 -8.58
N HIS A 72 0.64 -11.97 -8.30
CA HIS A 72 -0.24 -12.17 -7.15
C HIS A 72 0.28 -13.32 -6.33
N GLY A 73 0.77 -13.03 -5.13
CA GLY A 73 1.24 -14.04 -4.20
C GLY A 73 0.09 -14.60 -3.38
N ASN A 74 0.48 -15.34 -2.38
CA ASN A 74 -0.43 -15.90 -1.39
C ASN A 74 0.29 -15.87 -0.04
N ASP A 75 0.57 -14.67 0.45
CA ASP A 75 1.36 -14.46 1.66
C ASP A 75 0.50 -13.79 2.72
N LEU A 76 -0.11 -14.62 3.56
CA LEU A 76 -1.01 -14.15 4.62
C LEU A 76 -0.27 -13.31 5.66
N ASP A 77 0.99 -13.64 5.93
CA ASP A 77 1.79 -12.87 6.89
C ASP A 77 2.06 -11.46 6.37
N ALA A 78 2.40 -11.34 5.09
CA ALA A 78 2.61 -10.04 4.47
C ALA A 78 1.33 -9.21 4.48
N ILE A 79 0.19 -9.83 4.13
CA ILE A 79 -1.11 -9.14 4.14
C ILE A 79 -1.38 -8.60 5.54
N GLU A 80 -1.18 -9.41 6.57
CA GLU A 80 -1.42 -8.98 7.96
C GLU A 80 -0.52 -7.82 8.35
N LYS A 81 0.76 -7.89 8.00
CA LYS A 81 1.71 -6.82 8.33
C LYS A 81 1.38 -5.51 7.63
N TYR A 82 1.01 -5.56 6.35
CA TYR A 82 0.61 -4.34 5.64
C TYR A 82 -0.73 -3.80 6.13
N ASN A 83 -1.65 -4.66 6.54
CA ASN A 83 -2.90 -4.22 7.16
C ASN A 83 -2.62 -3.51 8.49
N ASN A 84 -1.77 -4.09 9.32
CA ASN A 84 -1.39 -3.47 10.60
C ASN A 84 -0.69 -2.13 10.36
N LEU A 85 0.16 -2.06 9.35
CA LEU A 85 0.82 -0.82 8.97
C LEU A 85 -0.19 0.23 8.54
N SER A 86 -1.19 -0.13 7.74
CA SER A 86 -2.22 0.81 7.32
C SER A 86 -2.98 1.40 8.52
N ARG A 87 -3.28 0.57 9.52
CA ARG A 87 -3.92 1.03 10.75
C ARG A 87 -3.02 1.98 11.53
N ARG A 88 -1.74 1.66 11.61
CA ARG A 88 -0.77 2.52 12.28
C ARG A 88 -0.67 3.88 11.62
N ILE A 89 -0.62 3.91 10.29
CA ILE A 89 -0.60 5.15 9.52
C ILE A 89 -1.87 5.98 9.80
N CYS A 90 -3.02 5.31 9.82
CA CYS A 90 -4.29 6.00 10.09
C CYS A 90 -4.37 6.57 11.51
N THR A 91 -3.70 5.95 12.47
CA THR A 91 -3.72 6.37 13.86
C THR A 91 -2.68 7.45 14.15
N GLU A 92 -1.46 7.28 13.65
CA GLU A 92 -0.34 8.15 13.98
C GLU A 92 -0.17 9.32 13.02
N HIS A 93 -0.75 9.24 11.83
CA HIS A 93 -0.69 10.29 10.80
C HIS A 93 0.75 10.77 10.56
N PRO A 94 1.70 9.86 10.26
CA PRO A 94 3.06 10.30 9.97
C PRO A 94 3.08 11.14 8.70
N ASP A 95 4.13 11.92 8.55
CA ASP A 95 4.36 12.60 7.28
C ASP A 95 4.34 11.55 6.15
N PRO A 96 3.72 11.83 4.99
CA PRO A 96 3.64 10.84 3.91
C PRO A 96 4.98 10.23 3.50
N ALA A 97 6.05 11.01 3.52
CA ALA A 97 7.39 10.48 3.22
C ALA A 97 7.83 9.47 4.27
N THR A 98 7.51 9.70 5.55
CA THR A 98 7.80 8.77 6.63
C THR A 98 6.97 7.51 6.49
N ALA A 99 5.69 7.64 6.14
CA ALA A 99 4.84 6.48 5.89
C ALA A 99 5.39 5.62 4.75
N MET A 100 5.91 6.24 3.70
CA MET A 100 6.55 5.52 2.60
C MET A 100 7.76 4.74 3.10
N GLU A 101 8.56 5.31 3.99
CA GLU A 101 9.69 4.62 4.59
C GLU A 101 9.24 3.42 5.41
N TRP A 102 8.15 3.54 6.16
CA TRP A 102 7.59 2.43 6.92
C TRP A 102 7.17 1.27 6.01
N ILE A 103 6.61 1.59 4.84
CA ILE A 103 6.25 0.57 3.85
C ILE A 103 7.49 -0.16 3.37
N LYS A 104 8.55 0.58 3.06
CA LYS A 104 9.83 0.00 2.60
C LYS A 104 10.48 -0.83 3.70
N GLU A 105 10.42 -0.38 4.93
CA GLU A 105 10.95 -1.13 6.07
C GLU A 105 10.19 -2.45 6.26
N THR A 106 8.87 -2.42 6.10
CA THR A 106 8.04 -3.62 6.19
C THR A 106 8.41 -4.61 5.10
N GLU A 107 8.59 -4.14 3.86
CA GLU A 107 9.05 -4.97 2.77
C GLU A 107 10.41 -5.61 3.07
N HIS A 108 11.34 -4.80 3.56
CA HIS A 108 12.68 -5.26 3.89
C HIS A 108 12.64 -6.32 5.01
N SER A 109 11.82 -6.10 6.02
CA SER A 109 11.64 -7.04 7.12
C SER A 109 11.10 -8.38 6.63
N LEU A 110 10.13 -8.36 5.72
CA LEU A 110 9.56 -9.58 5.14
C LEU A 110 10.61 -10.34 4.33
N LYS A 111 11.41 -9.65 3.55
CA LYS A 111 12.50 -10.27 2.78
C LYS A 111 13.56 -10.90 3.69
N LYS A 112 13.85 -10.24 4.81
CA LYS A 112 14.80 -10.74 5.78
C LYS A 112 14.39 -12.08 6.37
N TYR A 113 13.10 -12.24 6.63
CA TYR A 113 12.58 -13.51 7.15
C TYR A 113 12.52 -14.60 6.10
N SER A 114 12.22 -14.27 4.86
CA SER A 114 12.10 -15.25 3.81
C SER A 114 13.46 -15.75 3.30
N LEU A 115 14.51 -14.92 3.33
CA LEU A 115 15.83 -15.27 2.85
C LEU A 115 16.45 -16.49 3.55
N PRO A 116 16.52 -16.56 4.90
CA PRO A 116 17.05 -17.74 5.59
C PRO A 116 16.28 -19.02 5.27
N ILE A 117 14.96 -18.92 5.22
CA ILE A 117 14.10 -20.06 4.90
C ILE A 117 14.34 -20.52 3.47
N HIS A 118 14.45 -19.57 2.55
CA HIS A 118 14.71 -19.86 1.14
C HIS A 118 16.08 -20.54 0.94
N LEU A 119 17.11 -20.05 1.62
CA LEU A 119 18.45 -20.64 1.57
C LEU A 119 18.45 -22.06 2.12
N LEU A 120 17.74 -22.29 3.21
CA LEU A 120 17.60 -23.63 3.78
C LEU A 120 16.80 -24.55 2.86
N GLY A 121 15.81 -24.02 2.18
CA GLY A 121 14.99 -24.79 1.25
C GLY A 121 15.73 -25.19 -0.03
N ASN A 122 16.83 -24.53 -0.36
CA ASN A 122 17.65 -24.83 -1.52
C ASN A 122 18.75 -25.85 -1.25
N PHE A 123 18.91 -26.25 -0.01
CA PHE A 123 19.89 -27.23 0.41
C PHE A 123 19.21 -28.53 0.81
#